data_60ce7b0d4b26a224c6fb29f5eaa49d6c
#
_entry.id   60ce7b0d4b26a224c6fb29f5eaa49d6c
#
_cell.length_a   1.000
_cell.length_b   1.000
_cell.length_c   1.000
_cell.angle_alpha   90.00
_cell.angle_beta   90.00
_cell.angle_gamma   90.00
#
_symmetry.space_group_name_H-M   'P 1'
#
loop_
_entity.id
_entity.type
_entity.pdbx_description
1 polymer ?
#
loop_
_entity_poly.entity_id
_entity_poly.type
_entity_poly.pdbx_seq_one_letter_code
_entity_poly.pdbx_strand_id
1 'polypeptide(L)'
;MSNETRFDSIEDGIKAISRGEMVICVDDEDRENEGDLICAAEKITPEMVNFMAVHARGLICMPITADRANQLMLPPMVSDNESKSGTNFTISIEAAKGVTTGISAHERSHTILTAIAEGAKPHDLSRPGHIFPLIAARAPCDVFDPWVRWERGQVGI
;
A
#
# COMPACT_ATOMS: atom_id res chain seq x y z
N MET A 1 22.71 17.54 -24.83
CA MET A 1 22.16 18.02 -23.56
C MET A 1 21.65 16.79 -22.85
N SER A 2 22.41 16.27 -21.88
CA SER A 2 21.98 15.13 -21.05
C SER A 2 20.81 15.62 -20.19
N ASN A 3 19.63 15.07 -20.42
CA ASN A 3 18.49 15.28 -19.56
C ASN A 3 18.75 14.44 -18.30
N GLU A 4 19.51 14.97 -17.34
CA GLU A 4 19.64 14.33 -16.04
C GLU A 4 18.26 14.36 -15.38
N THR A 5 17.66 13.20 -15.26
CA THR A 5 16.43 13.02 -14.46
C THR A 5 16.80 13.37 -13.02
N ARG A 6 16.34 14.52 -12.55
CA ARG A 6 16.59 14.98 -11.19
C ARG A 6 15.47 14.45 -10.29
N PHE A 7 15.80 13.54 -9.41
CA PHE A 7 14.91 13.09 -8.35
C PHE A 7 14.87 14.10 -7.21
N ASP A 8 13.71 14.20 -6.57
CA ASP A 8 13.58 14.92 -5.31
C ASP A 8 14.28 14.18 -4.17
N SER A 9 14.57 14.87 -3.07
CA SER A 9 15.19 14.23 -1.92
C SER A 9 14.19 13.32 -1.17
N ILE A 10 14.69 12.28 -0.51
CA ILE A 10 13.88 11.39 0.31
C ILE A 10 13.17 12.19 1.41
N GLU A 11 13.86 13.17 2.01
CA GLU A 11 13.31 14.04 3.04
C GLU A 11 12.12 14.87 2.54
N ASP A 12 12.14 15.33 1.29
CA ASP A 12 11.04 16.07 0.69
C ASP A 12 9.87 15.13 0.36
N GLY A 13 10.14 13.91 -0.10
CA GLY A 13 9.15 12.86 -0.26
C GLY A 13 8.44 12.52 1.06
N ILE A 14 9.19 12.35 2.15
CA ILE A 14 8.62 12.11 3.49
C ILE A 14 7.74 13.27 3.94
N LYS A 15 8.17 14.52 3.74
CA LYS A 15 7.36 15.70 4.05
C LYS A 15 6.08 15.76 3.22
N ALA A 16 6.16 15.44 1.92
CA ALA A 16 5.00 15.40 1.04
C ALA A 16 3.95 14.39 1.54
N ILE A 17 4.37 13.15 1.81
CA ILE A 17 3.48 12.12 2.36
C ILE A 17 2.87 12.54 3.71
N SER A 18 3.65 13.16 4.59
CA SER A 18 3.15 13.64 5.89
C SER A 18 2.07 14.72 5.76
N ARG A 19 2.10 15.51 4.68
CA ARG A 19 1.07 16.48 4.35
C ARG A 19 -0.16 15.86 3.68
N GLY A 20 -0.12 14.57 3.33
CA GLY A 20 -1.19 13.86 2.62
C GLY A 20 -1.08 13.98 1.09
N GLU A 21 0.09 14.32 0.57
CA GLU A 21 0.36 14.34 -0.86
C GLU A 21 0.75 12.94 -1.34
N MET A 22 0.54 12.67 -2.63
CA MET A 22 1.06 11.48 -3.29
C MET A 22 2.46 11.76 -3.84
N VAL A 23 3.32 10.76 -3.80
CA VAL A 23 4.63 10.77 -4.43
C VAL A 23 4.75 9.62 -5.42
N ILE A 24 5.65 9.75 -6.39
CA ILE A 24 6.07 8.63 -7.23
C ILE A 24 7.40 8.13 -6.67
N CYS A 25 7.41 6.87 -6.27
CA CYS A 25 8.62 6.17 -5.88
C CYS A 25 9.04 5.26 -7.02
N VAL A 26 10.29 5.39 -7.46
CA VAL A 26 10.84 4.51 -8.49
C VAL A 26 11.88 3.59 -7.87
N ASP A 27 11.91 2.36 -8.32
CA ASP A 27 12.91 1.40 -7.89
C ASP A 27 14.09 1.34 -8.87
N ASP A 28 15.08 0.52 -8.54
CA ASP A 28 16.29 0.34 -9.32
C ASP A 28 15.97 -0.29 -10.68
N GLU A 29 16.70 0.14 -11.74
CA GLU A 29 16.58 -0.42 -13.09
C GLU A 29 16.88 -1.93 -13.13
N ASP A 30 17.70 -2.42 -12.22
CA ASP A 30 18.07 -3.84 -12.11
C ASP A 30 17.01 -4.68 -11.34
N ARG A 31 15.98 -4.03 -10.72
CA ARG A 31 14.90 -4.71 -10.00
C ARG A 31 13.64 -4.85 -10.86
N GLU A 32 12.64 -4.03 -10.68
CA GLU A 32 11.38 -4.05 -11.46
C GLU A 32 11.36 -2.93 -12.49
N ASN A 33 12.13 -1.87 -12.26
CA ASN A 33 12.19 -0.66 -13.08
C ASN A 33 10.79 -0.07 -13.30
N GLU A 34 10.04 0.03 -12.21
CA GLU A 34 8.67 0.54 -12.19
C GLU A 34 8.57 1.76 -11.27
N GLY A 35 7.49 2.49 -11.41
CA GLY A 35 7.17 3.64 -10.56
C GLY A 35 5.83 3.44 -9.88
N ASP A 36 5.83 3.53 -8.54
CA ASP A 36 4.64 3.39 -7.72
C ASP A 36 4.12 4.75 -7.26
N LEU A 37 2.80 4.97 -7.36
CA LEU A 37 2.13 6.07 -6.68
C LEU A 37 1.90 5.69 -5.21
N ILE A 38 2.49 6.48 -4.29
CA ILE A 38 2.46 6.20 -2.86
C ILE A 38 1.83 7.35 -2.09
N CYS A 39 0.99 7.04 -1.12
CA CYS A 39 0.48 8.00 -0.14
C CYS A 39 0.33 7.34 1.24
N ALA A 40 0.14 8.17 2.28
CA ALA A 40 -0.18 7.66 3.61
C ALA A 40 -1.62 7.11 3.64
N ALA A 41 -1.79 5.87 4.12
CA ALA A 41 -3.10 5.24 4.21
C ALA A 41 -4.07 6.03 5.12
N GLU A 42 -3.58 6.66 6.17
CA GLU A 42 -4.38 7.51 7.07
C GLU A 42 -4.90 8.80 6.41
N LYS A 43 -4.33 9.18 5.26
CA LYS A 43 -4.69 10.37 4.48
C LYS A 43 -5.44 10.03 3.21
N ILE A 44 -5.68 8.75 2.96
CA ILE A 44 -6.33 8.29 1.72
C ILE A 44 -7.73 8.89 1.56
N THR A 45 -8.04 9.33 0.35
CA THR A 45 -9.38 9.82 -0.03
C THR A 45 -9.90 9.06 -1.25
N PRO A 46 -11.22 9.10 -1.50
CA PRO A 46 -11.78 8.53 -2.73
C PRO A 46 -11.16 9.12 -4.00
N GLU A 47 -10.83 10.41 -4.00
CA GLU A 47 -10.21 11.10 -5.13
C GLU A 47 -8.81 10.57 -5.41
N MET A 48 -8.02 10.30 -4.35
CA MET A 48 -6.69 9.69 -4.45
C MET A 48 -6.78 8.26 -5.01
N VAL A 49 -7.69 7.45 -4.50
CA VAL A 49 -7.94 6.09 -5.03
C VAL A 49 -8.35 6.15 -6.50
N ASN A 50 -9.25 7.07 -6.86
CA ASN A 50 -9.65 7.26 -8.26
C ASN A 50 -8.47 7.70 -9.14
N PHE A 51 -7.65 8.63 -8.66
CA PHE A 51 -6.45 9.07 -9.37
C PHE A 51 -5.50 7.90 -9.63
N MET A 52 -5.20 7.09 -8.61
CA MET A 52 -4.38 5.88 -8.74
C MET A 52 -4.96 4.93 -9.79
N ALA A 53 -6.24 4.60 -9.69
CA ALA A 53 -6.90 3.68 -10.62
C ALA A 53 -6.92 4.17 -12.08
N VAL A 54 -7.08 5.47 -12.31
CA VAL A 54 -7.14 6.06 -13.65
C VAL A 54 -5.75 6.22 -14.26
N HIS A 55 -4.77 6.67 -13.50
CA HIS A 55 -3.47 7.08 -14.02
C HIS A 55 -2.40 6.00 -13.86
N ALA A 56 -2.33 5.29 -12.74
CA ALA A 56 -1.38 4.22 -12.53
C ALA A 56 -1.89 2.85 -13.00
N ARG A 57 -3.21 2.59 -12.95
CA ARG A 57 -3.89 1.41 -13.53
C ARG A 57 -3.48 0.06 -12.94
N GLY A 58 -2.65 0.04 -11.92
CA GLY A 58 -2.21 -1.17 -11.22
C GLY A 58 -3.18 -1.60 -10.12
N LEU A 59 -2.76 -2.61 -9.36
CA LEU A 59 -3.47 -3.02 -8.14
C LEU A 59 -3.27 -1.96 -7.05
N ILE A 60 -4.33 -1.69 -6.29
CA ILE A 60 -4.19 -0.88 -5.07
C ILE A 60 -3.72 -1.77 -3.95
N CYS A 61 -2.42 -1.69 -3.67
CA CYS A 61 -1.75 -2.44 -2.64
C CYS A 61 -1.73 -1.66 -1.32
N MET A 62 -1.68 -2.38 -0.21
CA MET A 62 -1.58 -1.80 1.12
C MET A 62 -0.47 -2.51 1.91
N PRO A 63 0.78 -1.99 1.86
CA PRO A 63 1.87 -2.52 2.67
C PRO A 63 1.54 -2.42 4.16
N ILE A 64 1.65 -3.54 4.88
CA ILE A 64 1.40 -3.65 6.31
C ILE A 64 2.51 -4.43 7.00
N THR A 65 2.66 -4.25 8.30
CA THR A 65 3.58 -5.07 9.09
C THR A 65 3.04 -6.50 9.25
N ALA A 66 3.95 -7.45 9.49
CA ALA A 66 3.56 -8.83 9.80
C ALA A 66 2.66 -8.90 11.05
N ASP A 67 2.91 -8.06 12.06
CA ASP A 67 2.08 -7.97 13.26
C ASP A 67 0.66 -7.49 12.92
N ARG A 68 0.54 -6.51 12.01
CA ARG A 68 -0.78 -6.05 11.55
C ARG A 68 -1.52 -7.12 10.76
N ALA A 69 -0.82 -7.84 9.87
CA ALA A 69 -1.41 -8.96 9.15
C ALA A 69 -1.92 -10.05 10.12
N ASN A 70 -1.13 -10.39 11.15
CA ASN A 70 -1.53 -11.34 12.18
C ASN A 70 -2.73 -10.84 12.99
N GLN A 71 -2.73 -9.58 13.43
CA GLN A 71 -3.85 -8.96 14.16
C GLN A 71 -5.16 -9.03 13.38
N LEU A 72 -5.10 -8.78 12.09
CA LEU A 72 -6.26 -8.82 11.20
C LEU A 72 -6.56 -10.22 10.66
N MET A 73 -5.78 -11.25 11.04
CA MET A 73 -5.90 -12.63 10.55
C MET A 73 -5.88 -12.70 9.01
N LEU A 74 -4.90 -12.06 8.40
CA LEU A 74 -4.69 -12.05 6.96
C LEU A 74 -3.59 -13.05 6.58
N PRO A 75 -3.94 -14.28 6.18
CA PRO A 75 -2.96 -15.26 5.74
C PRO A 75 -2.36 -14.87 4.39
N PRO A 76 -1.22 -15.46 4.00
CA PRO A 76 -0.69 -15.33 2.65
C PRO A 76 -1.74 -15.67 1.60
N MET A 77 -1.70 -14.99 0.47
CA MET A 77 -2.63 -15.21 -0.66
C MET A 77 -2.50 -16.62 -1.23
N VAL A 78 -1.29 -17.17 -1.22
CA VAL A 78 -0.94 -18.51 -1.69
C VAL A 78 -0.09 -19.23 -0.64
N SER A 79 -0.18 -20.55 -0.60
CA SER A 79 0.65 -21.38 0.30
C SER A 79 2.09 -21.51 -0.17
N ASP A 80 2.32 -21.40 -1.48
CA ASP A 80 3.64 -21.44 -2.10
C ASP A 80 3.75 -20.23 -3.03
N ASN A 81 4.70 -19.35 -2.74
CA ASN A 81 4.87 -18.11 -3.48
C ASN A 81 5.88 -18.31 -4.61
N GLU A 82 5.38 -18.48 -5.82
CA GLU A 82 6.16 -18.63 -7.05
C GLU A 82 6.44 -17.27 -7.75
N SER A 83 6.09 -16.15 -7.12
CA SER A 83 6.31 -14.82 -7.68
C SER A 83 7.80 -14.55 -7.88
N LYS A 84 8.18 -14.11 -9.07
CA LYS A 84 9.58 -13.77 -9.41
C LYS A 84 10.19 -12.74 -8.46
N SER A 85 9.41 -11.73 -8.07
CA SER A 85 9.82 -10.65 -7.16
C SER A 85 9.61 -11.01 -5.69
N GLY A 86 9.01 -12.17 -5.37
CA GLY A 86 8.78 -12.62 -4.00
C GLY A 86 7.79 -11.77 -3.21
N THR A 87 6.91 -11.01 -3.88
CA THR A 87 5.94 -10.11 -3.22
C THR A 87 5.01 -10.90 -2.30
N ASN A 88 5.03 -10.56 -1.01
CA ASN A 88 4.28 -11.26 0.03
C ASN A 88 2.84 -10.76 0.15
N PHE A 89 2.03 -10.98 -0.87
CA PHE A 89 0.60 -10.68 -0.80
C PHE A 89 -0.11 -11.51 0.26
N THR A 90 -1.01 -10.86 1.00
CA THR A 90 -2.04 -11.55 1.76
C THR A 90 -3.30 -11.71 0.93
N ILE A 91 -4.30 -12.44 1.44
CA ILE A 91 -5.63 -12.43 0.84
C ILE A 91 -6.15 -11.00 0.74
N SER A 92 -6.84 -10.68 -0.37
CA SER A 92 -7.45 -9.36 -0.58
C SER A 92 -8.62 -9.13 0.39
N ILE A 93 -8.90 -7.87 0.66
CA ILE A 93 -9.86 -7.46 1.69
C ILE A 93 -10.87 -6.43 1.19
N GLU A 94 -11.99 -6.38 1.90
CA GLU A 94 -12.99 -5.31 1.87
C GLU A 94 -13.44 -4.96 3.29
N ALA A 95 -13.97 -3.74 3.49
CA ALA A 95 -14.68 -3.43 4.73
C ALA A 95 -15.94 -4.31 4.83
N ALA A 96 -16.19 -4.89 6.01
CA ALA A 96 -17.36 -5.74 6.23
C ALA A 96 -18.68 -4.96 6.25
N LYS A 97 -18.61 -3.63 6.40
CA LYS A 97 -19.77 -2.72 6.46
C LYS A 97 -19.53 -1.46 5.64
N GLY A 98 -20.58 -0.86 5.15
CA GLY A 98 -20.50 0.40 4.42
C GLY A 98 -20.03 0.26 2.97
N VAL A 99 -20.04 -0.95 2.42
CA VAL A 99 -19.70 -1.26 1.03
C VAL A 99 -20.84 -2.05 0.36
N THR A 100 -20.90 -1.97 -0.96
CA THR A 100 -21.81 -2.78 -1.80
C THR A 100 -21.00 -3.82 -2.57
N THR A 101 -20.38 -3.42 -3.69
CA THR A 101 -19.49 -4.29 -4.47
C THR A 101 -18.02 -4.17 -4.08
N GLY A 102 -17.64 -3.15 -3.30
CA GLY A 102 -16.29 -2.90 -2.82
C GLY A 102 -15.33 -2.27 -3.83
N ILE A 103 -15.72 -2.19 -5.12
CA ILE A 103 -14.82 -1.80 -6.21
C ILE A 103 -14.70 -0.28 -6.40
N SER A 104 -15.66 0.51 -5.95
CA SER A 104 -15.64 1.96 -6.15
C SER A 104 -14.45 2.59 -5.39
N ALA A 105 -14.00 3.76 -5.86
CA ALA A 105 -12.94 4.50 -5.18
C ALA A 105 -13.31 4.85 -3.74
N HIS A 106 -14.58 5.17 -3.50
CA HIS A 106 -15.10 5.44 -2.17
C HIS A 106 -15.03 4.20 -1.26
N GLU A 107 -15.46 3.04 -1.74
CA GLU A 107 -15.47 1.81 -0.96
C GLU A 107 -14.05 1.29 -0.71
N ARG A 108 -13.15 1.44 -1.68
CA ARG A 108 -11.74 1.06 -1.50
C ARG A 108 -11.03 1.97 -0.50
N SER A 109 -11.24 3.29 -0.54
CA SER A 109 -10.70 4.20 0.49
C SER A 109 -11.28 3.90 1.87
N HIS A 110 -12.58 3.60 1.97
CA HIS A 110 -13.22 3.18 3.21
C HIS A 110 -12.62 1.87 3.76
N THR A 111 -12.34 0.90 2.88
CA THR A 111 -11.68 -0.37 3.26
C THR A 111 -10.30 -0.12 3.84
N ILE A 112 -9.49 0.73 3.20
CA ILE A 112 -8.15 1.07 3.70
C ILE A 112 -8.24 1.70 5.09
N LEU A 113 -9.08 2.73 5.26
CA LEU A 113 -9.27 3.40 6.55
C LEU A 113 -9.77 2.44 7.64
N THR A 114 -10.67 1.51 7.29
CA THR A 114 -11.13 0.47 8.20
C THR A 114 -9.97 -0.45 8.62
N ALA A 115 -9.16 -0.88 7.67
CA ALA A 115 -8.06 -1.80 7.93
C ALA A 115 -6.93 -1.19 8.77
N ILE A 116 -6.70 0.13 8.70
CA ILE A 116 -5.65 0.81 9.48
C ILE A 116 -6.14 1.37 10.82
N ALA A 117 -7.44 1.37 11.10
CA ALA A 117 -7.99 1.89 12.35
C ALA A 117 -7.33 1.19 13.55
N GLU A 118 -7.00 1.96 14.61
CA GLU A 118 -6.27 1.43 15.78
C GLU A 118 -6.95 0.22 16.42
N GLY A 119 -8.27 0.24 16.50
CA GLY A 119 -9.08 -0.84 17.06
C GLY A 119 -9.59 -1.87 16.06
N ALA A 120 -9.12 -1.86 14.79
CA ALA A 120 -9.61 -2.77 13.76
C ALA A 120 -9.41 -4.23 14.13
N LYS A 121 -10.44 -5.03 13.86
CA LYS A 121 -10.51 -6.46 14.17
C LYS A 121 -10.77 -7.27 12.90
N PRO A 122 -10.48 -8.59 12.92
CA PRO A 122 -10.69 -9.43 11.74
C PRO A 122 -12.11 -9.40 11.18
N HIS A 123 -13.12 -9.18 11.99
CA HIS A 123 -14.53 -9.14 11.57
C HIS A 123 -14.98 -7.78 11.01
N ASP A 124 -14.14 -6.76 11.08
CA ASP A 124 -14.39 -5.49 10.41
C ASP A 124 -14.05 -5.55 8.91
N LEU A 125 -13.45 -6.67 8.49
CA LEU A 125 -13.05 -6.94 7.11
C LEU A 125 -13.70 -8.20 6.57
N SER A 126 -14.15 -8.13 5.31
CA SER A 126 -14.56 -9.27 4.48
C SER A 126 -13.41 -9.74 3.58
N ARG A 127 -13.47 -10.97 3.14
CA ARG A 127 -12.47 -11.63 2.26
C ARG A 127 -13.20 -12.51 1.24
N PRO A 128 -12.80 -12.50 -0.04
CA PRO A 128 -11.85 -11.59 -0.69
C PRO A 128 -12.42 -10.19 -0.88
N GLY A 129 -11.60 -9.28 -1.40
CA GLY A 129 -12.01 -7.90 -1.70
C GLY A 129 -11.12 -7.25 -2.78
N HIS A 130 -11.14 -5.93 -2.83
CA HIS A 130 -10.51 -5.13 -3.89
C HIS A 130 -9.32 -4.28 -3.40
N ILE A 131 -8.90 -4.45 -2.15
CA ILE A 131 -7.62 -3.94 -1.63
C ILE A 131 -6.71 -5.13 -1.38
N PHE A 132 -5.45 -4.98 -1.74
CA PHE A 132 -4.44 -6.04 -1.76
C PHE A 132 -3.37 -5.75 -0.70
N PRO A 133 -3.54 -6.21 0.56
CA PRO A 133 -2.50 -6.06 1.55
C PRO A 133 -1.29 -6.92 1.19
N LEU A 134 -0.10 -6.41 1.48
CA LEU A 134 1.14 -7.16 1.38
C LEU A 134 1.98 -6.95 2.65
N ILE A 135 2.71 -7.97 3.05
CA ILE A 135 3.60 -7.90 4.21
C ILE A 135 4.90 -7.25 3.75
N ALA A 136 5.15 -6.03 4.24
CA ALA A 136 6.40 -5.34 3.98
C ALA A 136 7.58 -6.12 4.59
N ALA A 137 8.63 -6.35 3.80
CA ALA A 137 9.86 -6.92 4.30
C ALA A 137 10.52 -5.97 5.30
N ARG A 138 11.09 -6.49 6.39
CA ARG A 138 11.96 -5.69 7.26
C ARG A 138 13.29 -5.48 6.55
N ALA A 139 13.66 -4.23 6.30
CA ALA A 139 15.03 -3.94 5.92
C ALA A 139 15.99 -4.21 7.10
N PRO A 140 17.25 -4.63 6.85
CA PRO A 140 18.29 -4.57 7.85
C PRO A 140 18.42 -3.13 8.38
N CYS A 141 18.64 -2.99 9.68
CA CYS A 141 18.63 -1.70 10.40
C CYS A 141 19.57 -0.62 9.88
N ASP A 142 20.47 -0.93 8.95
CA ASP A 142 21.50 -0.04 8.46
C ASP A 142 21.19 0.57 7.08
N VAL A 143 20.09 0.15 6.45
CA VAL A 143 19.60 0.73 5.19
C VAL A 143 18.33 1.49 5.49
N PHE A 144 18.29 2.76 5.15
CA PHE A 144 17.09 3.58 5.20
C PHE A 144 16.08 3.03 4.20
N ASP A 145 15.27 2.07 4.66
CA ASP A 145 14.12 1.59 3.90
C ASP A 145 12.94 2.48 4.25
N PRO A 146 12.48 3.32 3.33
CA PRO A 146 11.31 4.16 3.54
C PRO A 146 10.05 3.35 3.87
N TRP A 147 10.03 2.05 3.51
CA TRP A 147 8.93 1.13 3.78
C TRP A 147 8.85 0.65 5.23
N VAL A 148 9.97 0.64 5.97
CA VAL A 148 10.06 0.03 7.32
C VAL A 148 9.74 1.01 8.44
N ARG A 149 9.86 2.31 8.22
CA ARG A 149 9.68 3.32 9.28
C ARG A 149 8.22 3.76 9.48
N TRP A 150 7.30 3.25 8.69
CA TRP A 150 5.90 3.66 8.71
C TRP A 150 5.03 2.61 9.42
N GLU A 151 5.01 2.65 10.75
CA GLU A 151 4.19 1.78 11.59
C GLU A 151 2.67 1.97 11.38
N ARG A 152 2.25 2.91 10.56
CA ARG A 152 0.85 3.30 10.33
C ARG A 152 0.40 3.25 8.87
N GLY A 153 0.70 2.13 8.20
CA GLY A 153 0.08 1.83 6.90
C GLY A 153 0.40 2.82 5.77
N GLN A 154 0.80 2.28 4.64
CA GLN A 154 0.94 2.99 3.36
C GLN A 154 0.01 2.38 2.33
N VAL A 155 -0.32 3.13 1.31
CA VAL A 155 -1.02 2.66 0.12
C VAL A 155 -0.18 3.00 -1.08
N GLY A 156 0.16 2.00 -1.89
CA GLY A 156 0.94 2.17 -3.11
C GLY A 156 0.36 1.38 -4.28
N ILE A 157 0.68 1.79 -5.47
CA ILE A 157 0.48 1.08 -6.73
C ILE A 157 1.79 1.07 -7.49
#